data_3d5491c1d35c4cb80f4d153b2aa4d0f1
#
_entry.id   3d5491c1d35c4cb80f4d153b2aa4d0f1
#
_cell.length_a   1.000
_cell.length_b   1.000
_cell.length_c   1.000
_cell.angle_alpha   90.00
_cell.angle_beta   90.00
_cell.angle_gamma   90.00
#
_symmetry.space_group_name_H-M   'P 1'
#
loop_
_entity.id
_entity.type
_entity.pdbx_description
1 polymer ?
#
loop_
_entity_poly.entity_id
_entity_poly.type
_entity_poly.pdbx_seq_one_letter_code
_entity_poly.pdbx_strand_id
1 'polypeptide(L)'
;MEKMENVYIMDHPLIKHKISMLRDKNTGTNEFRKLVEEIGILMGYEALRDLPTEEVEIETPIETCKTPMISGKKLAVIPVLRAGLGMVNSILTLVPSAKVGHVGLYRDPVTHEPHEYYCKLPESIDERISVIVDPMLATGGSAEAAIDFVKKQGGKNIKFMCIIAAPEGLKRLHEAHPDVQIYCGSLDRELNENAYICPGL
;
A
#
# COMPACT_ATOMS: atom_id res chain seq x y z
N MET A 1 -0.78 -17.50 14.37
CA MET A 1 -1.39 -17.36 13.03
C MET A 1 -0.57 -18.19 12.08
N GLU A 2 -1.20 -19.06 11.26
CA GLU A 2 -0.49 -19.76 10.20
C GLU A 2 0.20 -18.76 9.29
N LYS A 3 1.39 -19.11 8.80
CA LYS A 3 2.17 -18.25 7.91
C LYS A 3 1.44 -18.17 6.55
N MET A 4 0.79 -17.05 6.29
CA MET A 4 0.17 -16.78 4.99
C MET A 4 1.27 -16.44 3.99
N GLU A 5 1.25 -17.10 2.83
CA GLU A 5 2.14 -16.77 1.72
C GLU A 5 1.83 -15.36 1.19
N ASN A 6 2.83 -14.63 0.73
CA ASN A 6 2.68 -13.25 0.23
C ASN A 6 2.18 -12.20 1.25
N VAL A 7 2.20 -12.50 2.55
CA VAL A 7 1.86 -11.56 3.62
C VAL A 7 3.10 -11.21 4.44
N TYR A 8 3.42 -9.93 4.48
CA TYR A 8 4.63 -9.38 5.11
C TYR A 8 4.24 -8.41 6.22
N ILE A 9 4.38 -8.83 7.47
CA ILE A 9 4.20 -7.95 8.63
C ILE A 9 5.56 -7.34 8.96
N MET A 10 5.63 -6.01 9.01
CA MET A 10 6.87 -5.28 9.25
C MET A 10 7.38 -5.52 10.67
N ASP A 11 8.66 -5.92 10.79
CA ASP A 11 9.29 -6.17 12.09
C ASP A 11 10.45 -5.19 12.41
N HIS A 12 10.55 -4.10 11.67
CA HIS A 12 11.57 -3.09 11.87
C HIS A 12 11.25 -2.21 13.07
N PRO A 13 12.17 -2.02 14.05
CA PRO A 13 11.91 -1.23 15.27
C PRO A 13 11.52 0.21 15.00
N LEU A 14 12.05 0.83 13.94
CA LEU A 14 11.70 2.21 13.58
C LEU A 14 10.25 2.33 13.09
N ILE A 15 9.76 1.34 12.33
CA ILE A 15 8.35 1.31 11.91
C ILE A 15 7.45 1.15 13.14
N LYS A 16 7.76 0.20 14.02
CA LYS A 16 7.03 -0.03 15.27
C LYS A 16 6.98 1.22 16.14
N HIS A 17 8.12 1.91 16.30
CA HIS A 17 8.19 3.17 17.06
C HIS A 17 7.27 4.25 16.47
N LYS A 18 7.33 4.47 15.17
CA LYS A 18 6.50 5.49 14.50
C LYS A 18 5.01 5.13 14.56
N ILE A 19 4.64 3.86 14.43
CA ILE A 19 3.26 3.41 14.62
C ILE A 19 2.81 3.66 16.08
N SER A 20 3.68 3.45 17.08
CA SER A 20 3.34 3.76 18.49
C SER A 20 3.05 5.25 18.68
N MET A 21 3.83 6.14 18.07
CA MET A 21 3.54 7.58 18.08
C MET A 21 2.24 7.92 17.35
N LEU A 22 1.99 7.27 16.21
CA LEU A 22 0.78 7.47 15.41
C LEU A 22 -0.50 7.10 16.19
N ARG A 23 -0.42 6.07 17.06
CA ARG A 23 -1.54 5.56 17.88
C ARG A 23 -1.88 6.45 19.06
N ASP A 24 -1.00 7.35 19.49
CA ASP A 24 -1.26 8.21 20.65
C ASP A 24 -2.39 9.18 20.31
N LYS A 25 -3.48 9.14 21.07
CA LYS A 25 -4.63 10.04 20.92
C LYS A 25 -4.28 11.54 21.01
N ASN A 26 -3.12 11.87 21.57
CA ASN A 26 -2.63 13.24 21.69
C ASN A 26 -1.81 13.67 20.44
N THR A 27 -1.51 12.77 19.51
CA THR A 27 -0.80 13.10 18.29
C THR A 27 -1.62 14.08 17.45
N GLY A 28 -1.09 15.27 17.24
CA GLY A 28 -1.74 16.33 16.49
C GLY A 28 -1.85 16.00 14.99
N THR A 29 -2.79 16.64 14.30
CA THR A 29 -3.07 16.37 12.87
C THR A 29 -1.84 16.49 11.98
N ASN A 30 -0.99 17.47 12.19
CA ASN A 30 0.22 17.69 11.39
C ASN A 30 1.24 16.58 11.62
N GLU A 31 1.45 16.20 12.87
CA GLU A 31 2.35 15.11 13.23
C GLU A 31 1.83 13.76 12.71
N PHE A 32 0.53 13.51 12.85
CA PHE A 32 -0.14 12.33 12.30
C PHE A 32 0.13 12.17 10.79
N ARG A 33 -0.07 13.23 10.00
CA ARG A 33 0.19 13.20 8.56
C ARG A 33 1.65 12.90 8.25
N LYS A 34 2.58 13.53 8.98
CA LYS A 34 4.01 13.31 8.83
C LYS A 34 4.40 11.88 9.16
N LEU A 35 3.88 11.32 10.25
CA LEU A 35 4.12 9.93 10.64
C LEU A 35 3.58 8.94 9.59
N VAL A 36 2.40 9.19 9.03
CA VAL A 36 1.85 8.37 7.93
C VAL A 36 2.79 8.38 6.73
N GLU A 37 3.33 9.53 6.34
CA GLU A 37 4.28 9.65 5.23
C GLU A 37 5.60 8.93 5.54
N GLU A 38 6.17 9.13 6.72
CA GLU A 38 7.42 8.51 7.15
C GLU A 38 7.31 6.97 7.24
N ILE A 39 6.20 6.46 7.80
CA ILE A 39 5.92 5.02 7.84
C ILE A 39 5.76 4.49 6.40
N GLY A 40 5.03 5.20 5.56
CA GLY A 40 4.82 4.84 4.16
C GLY A 40 6.13 4.76 3.36
N ILE A 41 7.11 5.65 3.61
CA ILE A 41 8.45 5.60 3.00
C ILE A 41 9.19 4.33 3.45
N LEU A 42 9.23 4.05 4.76
CA LEU A 42 9.92 2.87 5.29
C LEU A 42 9.30 1.56 4.78
N MET A 43 7.97 1.48 4.76
CA MET A 43 7.25 0.33 4.23
C MET A 43 7.42 0.20 2.72
N GLY A 44 7.38 1.33 2.00
CA GLY A 44 7.60 1.37 0.56
C GLY A 44 8.99 0.87 0.17
N TYR A 45 10.03 1.22 0.92
CA TYR A 45 11.38 0.67 0.72
C TYR A 45 11.40 -0.86 0.76
N GLU A 46 10.72 -1.47 1.72
CA GLU A 46 10.62 -2.93 1.80
C GLU A 46 9.71 -3.52 0.71
N ALA A 47 8.57 -2.90 0.45
CA ALA A 47 7.62 -3.37 -0.55
C ALA A 47 8.17 -3.31 -1.99
N LEU A 48 9.14 -2.45 -2.24
CA LEU A 48 9.77 -2.26 -3.55
C LEU A 48 11.13 -2.97 -3.69
N ARG A 49 11.48 -3.89 -2.80
CA ARG A 49 12.75 -4.62 -2.78
C ARG A 49 13.01 -5.46 -4.05
N ASP A 50 11.96 -5.91 -4.70
CA ASP A 50 11.97 -6.76 -5.90
C ASP A 50 11.75 -5.99 -7.22
N LEU A 51 11.96 -4.65 -7.20
CA LEU A 51 11.90 -3.87 -8.43
C LEU A 51 12.91 -4.39 -9.45
N PRO A 52 12.48 -4.64 -10.70
CA PRO A 52 13.39 -5.05 -11.75
C PRO A 52 14.35 -3.93 -12.12
N THR A 53 15.60 -4.29 -12.36
CA THR A 53 16.65 -3.38 -12.81
C THR A 53 17.24 -3.84 -14.13
N GLU A 54 17.81 -2.90 -14.90
CA GLU A 54 18.56 -3.15 -16.11
C GLU A 54 19.90 -2.41 -16.05
N GLU A 55 20.91 -2.97 -16.71
CA GLU A 55 22.22 -2.32 -16.84
C GLU A 55 22.16 -1.19 -17.87
N VAL A 56 22.44 0.03 -17.41
CA VAL A 56 22.49 1.23 -18.24
C VAL A 56 23.89 1.82 -18.20
N GLU A 57 24.40 2.20 -19.36
CA GLU A 57 25.67 2.91 -19.46
C GLU A 57 25.50 4.36 -19.02
N ILE A 58 26.32 4.79 -18.07
CA ILE A 58 26.37 6.17 -17.58
C ILE A 58 27.80 6.69 -17.62
N GLU A 59 27.97 8.01 -17.66
CA GLU A 59 29.24 8.69 -17.50
C GLU A 59 29.34 9.24 -16.08
N THR A 60 30.37 8.79 -15.34
CA THR A 60 30.73 9.35 -14.04
C THR A 60 31.79 10.44 -14.21
N PRO A 61 32.14 11.24 -13.21
CA PRO A 61 33.26 12.18 -13.31
C PRO A 61 34.63 11.55 -13.61
N ILE A 62 34.76 10.24 -13.53
CA ILE A 62 36.03 9.53 -13.72
C ILE A 62 36.03 8.69 -14.98
N GLU A 63 34.94 7.92 -15.25
CA GLU A 63 34.88 7.01 -16.40
C GLU A 63 33.41 6.69 -16.77
N THR A 64 33.27 6.12 -17.98
CA THR A 64 32.01 5.51 -18.40
C THR A 64 31.89 4.10 -17.80
N CYS A 65 30.74 3.79 -17.19
CA CYS A 65 30.50 2.48 -16.59
C CYS A 65 29.06 2.02 -16.76
N LYS A 66 28.81 0.72 -16.59
CA LYS A 66 27.46 0.16 -16.53
C LYS A 66 27.00 0.09 -15.07
N THR A 67 25.74 0.47 -14.85
CA THR A 67 25.14 0.52 -13.52
C THR A 67 23.67 0.13 -13.55
N PRO A 68 23.12 -0.50 -12.50
CA PRO A 68 21.73 -0.89 -12.46
C PRO A 68 20.80 0.33 -12.31
N MET A 69 19.81 0.40 -13.15
CA MET A 69 18.70 1.37 -13.08
C MET A 69 17.38 0.62 -13.06
N ILE A 70 16.35 1.21 -12.42
CA ILE A 70 15.01 0.61 -12.42
C ILE A 70 14.51 0.53 -13.87
N SER A 71 14.15 -0.68 -14.32
CA SER A 71 13.77 -0.96 -15.71
C SER A 71 12.28 -0.71 -15.99
N GLY A 72 11.96 -0.58 -17.28
CA GLY A 72 10.61 -0.59 -17.84
C GLY A 72 9.67 0.54 -17.39
N LYS A 73 8.39 0.32 -17.57
CA LYS A 73 7.31 1.15 -17.00
C LYS A 73 7.17 0.81 -15.52
N LYS A 74 7.74 1.65 -14.69
CA LYS A 74 8.06 1.41 -13.29
C LYS A 74 6.84 1.11 -12.41
N LEU A 75 6.26 2.13 -11.78
CA LEU A 75 5.22 1.97 -10.77
C LEU A 75 3.94 2.73 -11.13
N ALA A 76 2.84 2.23 -10.57
CA ALA A 76 1.63 3.02 -10.31
C ALA A 76 1.32 2.95 -8.81
N VAL A 77 1.20 4.09 -8.14
CA VAL A 77 0.64 4.17 -6.78
C VAL A 77 -0.85 4.48 -6.87
N ILE A 78 -1.66 3.69 -6.17
CA ILE A 78 -3.12 3.73 -6.29
C ILE A 78 -3.72 3.83 -4.88
N PRO A 79 -4.00 5.05 -4.39
CA PRO A 79 -4.68 5.21 -3.11
C PRO A 79 -6.14 4.78 -3.20
N VAL A 80 -6.59 4.07 -2.16
CA VAL A 80 -8.02 3.90 -1.89
C VAL A 80 -8.52 5.20 -1.27
N LEU A 81 -9.35 5.93 -2.02
CA LEU A 81 -9.82 7.24 -1.61
C LEU A 81 -10.78 7.14 -0.41
N ARG A 82 -10.71 8.02 0.52
CA ARG A 82 -9.83 9.21 0.64
C ARG A 82 -8.57 8.97 1.47
N ALA A 83 -8.61 8.01 2.42
CA ALA A 83 -7.55 7.80 3.42
C ALA A 83 -6.17 7.47 2.81
N GLY A 84 -6.16 6.68 1.74
CA GLY A 84 -4.93 6.29 1.03
C GLY A 84 -4.13 7.46 0.45
N LEU A 85 -4.74 8.63 0.24
CA LEU A 85 -4.02 9.83 -0.24
C LEU A 85 -2.83 10.20 0.66
N GLY A 86 -2.92 9.97 1.96
CA GLY A 86 -1.85 10.26 2.90
C GLY A 86 -0.57 9.44 2.66
N MET A 87 -0.64 8.35 1.91
CA MET A 87 0.49 7.46 1.64
C MET A 87 1.09 7.64 0.23
N VAL A 88 0.48 8.46 -0.64
CA VAL A 88 0.91 8.63 -2.04
C VAL A 88 2.30 9.23 -2.12
N ASN A 89 2.55 10.32 -1.38
CA ASN A 89 3.83 11.02 -1.38
C ASN A 89 4.99 10.12 -0.92
N SER A 90 4.74 9.17 -0.05
CA SER A 90 5.73 8.20 0.40
C SER A 90 6.34 7.42 -0.77
N ILE A 91 5.50 6.93 -1.67
CA ILE A 91 5.95 6.18 -2.86
C ILE A 91 6.58 7.11 -3.89
N LEU A 92 6.02 8.30 -4.10
CA LEU A 92 6.58 9.30 -5.03
C LEU A 92 7.95 9.82 -4.58
N THR A 93 8.21 9.89 -3.27
CA THR A 93 9.53 10.23 -2.73
C THR A 93 10.57 9.16 -3.08
N LEU A 94 10.20 7.87 -3.04
CA LEU A 94 11.10 6.76 -3.39
C LEU A 94 11.28 6.62 -4.91
N VAL A 95 10.19 6.75 -5.67
CA VAL A 95 10.18 6.61 -7.13
C VAL A 95 9.41 7.78 -7.74
N PRO A 96 10.07 8.94 -7.97
CA PRO A 96 9.42 10.16 -8.47
C PRO A 96 8.76 10.00 -9.84
N SER A 97 9.19 9.02 -10.63
CA SER A 97 8.60 8.71 -11.94
C SER A 97 7.36 7.81 -11.87
N ALA A 98 6.93 7.37 -10.69
CA ALA A 98 5.71 6.59 -10.51
C ALA A 98 4.49 7.38 -10.99
N LYS A 99 3.53 6.67 -11.60
CA LYS A 99 2.24 7.27 -11.99
C LYS A 99 1.25 7.12 -10.83
N VAL A 100 0.30 8.04 -10.77
CA VAL A 100 -0.75 8.00 -9.75
C VAL A 100 -2.08 7.61 -10.41
N GLY A 101 -2.68 6.53 -9.92
CA GLY A 101 -4.08 6.19 -10.19
C GLY A 101 -4.94 6.49 -8.96
N HIS A 102 -6.24 6.38 -9.08
CA HIS A 102 -7.14 6.58 -7.95
C HIS A 102 -8.30 5.60 -8.03
N VAL A 103 -8.65 5.00 -6.90
CA VAL A 103 -9.86 4.19 -6.74
C VAL A 103 -10.69 4.79 -5.62
N GLY A 104 -11.87 5.28 -5.97
CA GLY A 104 -12.84 5.84 -5.04
C GLY A 104 -13.97 4.85 -4.77
N LEU A 105 -14.12 4.49 -3.50
CA LEU A 105 -15.12 3.55 -3.01
C LEU A 105 -15.97 4.22 -1.92
N TYR A 106 -17.26 3.96 -1.94
CA TYR A 106 -18.13 4.23 -0.78
C TYR A 106 -18.81 2.93 -0.34
N ARG A 107 -19.16 2.84 0.91
CA ARG A 107 -19.96 1.73 1.41
C ARG A 107 -21.42 2.10 1.36
N ASP A 108 -22.23 1.22 0.79
CA ASP A 108 -23.67 1.36 0.87
C ASP A 108 -24.12 1.41 2.34
N PRO A 109 -24.91 2.40 2.76
CA PRO A 109 -25.28 2.57 4.16
C PRO A 109 -26.19 1.45 4.69
N VAL A 110 -26.82 0.66 3.81
CA VAL A 110 -27.73 -0.42 4.17
C VAL A 110 -27.09 -1.78 4.04
N THR A 111 -26.42 -2.07 2.90
CA THR A 111 -25.81 -3.37 2.62
C THR A 111 -24.37 -3.46 3.11
N HIS A 112 -23.73 -2.31 3.38
CA HIS A 112 -22.28 -2.20 3.68
C HIS A 112 -21.36 -2.71 2.58
N GLU A 113 -21.89 -2.98 1.39
CA GLU A 113 -21.10 -3.38 0.22
C GLU A 113 -20.31 -2.19 -0.33
N PRO A 114 -19.07 -2.43 -0.78
CA PRO A 114 -18.27 -1.39 -1.43
C PRO A 114 -18.76 -1.14 -2.86
N HIS A 115 -19.07 0.12 -3.16
CA HIS A 115 -19.43 0.57 -4.51
C HIS A 115 -18.38 1.55 -5.03
N GLU A 116 -17.99 1.36 -6.29
CA GLU A 116 -17.13 2.29 -7.00
C GLU A 116 -17.89 3.56 -7.35
N TYR A 117 -17.32 4.72 -7.06
CA TYR A 117 -17.78 6.01 -7.60
C TYR A 117 -16.73 6.67 -8.49
N TYR A 118 -15.48 6.20 -8.45
CA TYR A 118 -14.40 6.73 -9.26
C TYR A 118 -13.28 5.71 -9.41
N CYS A 119 -12.90 5.43 -10.65
CA CYS A 119 -11.71 4.64 -10.95
C CYS A 119 -10.99 5.23 -12.17
N LYS A 120 -9.81 5.77 -11.94
CA LYS A 120 -8.95 6.25 -13.02
C LYS A 120 -7.52 5.75 -12.79
N LEU A 121 -7.10 4.83 -13.63
CA LEU A 121 -5.77 4.24 -13.59
C LEU A 121 -4.87 4.82 -14.70
N PRO A 122 -3.55 4.79 -14.51
CA PRO A 122 -2.60 5.16 -15.55
C PRO A 122 -2.70 4.22 -16.76
N GLU A 123 -2.35 4.74 -17.92
CA GLU A 123 -2.17 3.94 -19.13
C GLU A 123 -1.13 2.83 -18.93
N SER A 124 -1.30 1.71 -19.63
CA SER A 124 -0.43 0.53 -19.52
C SER A 124 -0.27 0.02 -18.09
N ILE A 125 -1.37 -0.04 -17.34
CA ILE A 125 -1.38 -0.55 -15.97
C ILE A 125 -0.94 -2.03 -15.90
N ASP A 126 -1.15 -2.78 -16.96
CA ASP A 126 -0.72 -4.16 -17.14
C ASP A 126 0.80 -4.37 -17.19
N GLU A 127 1.55 -3.30 -17.52
CA GLU A 127 3.02 -3.29 -17.57
C GLU A 127 3.66 -2.68 -16.29
N ARG A 128 2.85 -2.23 -15.34
CA ARG A 128 3.31 -1.56 -14.11
C ARG A 128 3.17 -2.45 -12.89
N ILE A 129 4.03 -2.23 -11.91
CA ILE A 129 3.79 -2.71 -10.55
C ILE A 129 2.80 -1.74 -9.91
N SER A 130 1.62 -2.24 -9.54
CA SER A 130 0.56 -1.46 -8.92
C SER A 130 0.66 -1.55 -7.40
N VAL A 131 1.02 -0.46 -6.74
CA VAL A 131 1.05 -0.36 -5.27
C VAL A 131 -0.24 0.31 -4.81
N ILE A 132 -1.19 -0.50 -4.36
CA ILE A 132 -2.44 -0.02 -3.77
C ILE A 132 -2.18 0.33 -2.31
N VAL A 133 -2.57 1.52 -1.89
CA VAL A 133 -2.31 2.02 -0.53
C VAL A 133 -3.58 2.44 0.19
N ASP A 134 -3.75 1.94 1.40
CA ASP A 134 -4.81 2.33 2.33
C ASP A 134 -4.25 2.21 3.77
N PRO A 135 -4.30 3.24 4.62
CA PRO A 135 -3.69 3.15 5.95
C PRO A 135 -4.29 2.07 6.85
N MET A 136 -5.54 1.66 6.64
CA MET A 136 -6.25 0.74 7.53
C MET A 136 -6.95 -0.39 6.78
N LEU A 137 -6.52 -1.64 7.05
CA LEU A 137 -7.17 -2.85 6.55
C LEU A 137 -8.06 -3.45 7.66
N ALA A 138 -9.29 -2.95 7.77
CA ALA A 138 -10.24 -3.39 8.80
C ALA A 138 -10.97 -4.68 8.37
N THR A 139 -12.09 -4.57 7.66
CA THR A 139 -12.88 -5.73 7.19
C THR A 139 -12.38 -6.33 5.88
N GLY A 140 -11.49 -5.64 5.17
CA GLY A 140 -10.95 -6.07 3.88
C GLY A 140 -11.78 -5.71 2.64
N GLY A 141 -13.06 -5.40 2.78
CA GLY A 141 -13.94 -5.21 1.62
C GLY A 141 -13.52 -4.10 0.66
N SER A 142 -13.06 -2.94 1.16
CA SER A 142 -12.58 -1.85 0.29
C SER A 142 -11.27 -2.21 -0.42
N ALA A 143 -10.36 -2.89 0.27
CA ALA A 143 -9.11 -3.35 -0.32
C ALA A 143 -9.35 -4.41 -1.42
N GLU A 144 -10.21 -5.38 -1.14
CA GLU A 144 -10.64 -6.41 -2.09
C GLU A 144 -11.24 -5.78 -3.36
N ALA A 145 -12.23 -4.89 -3.21
CA ALA A 145 -12.84 -4.20 -4.34
C ALA A 145 -11.83 -3.35 -5.14
N ALA A 146 -10.91 -2.66 -4.46
CA ALA A 146 -9.87 -1.87 -5.13
C ALA A 146 -8.95 -2.76 -5.98
N ILE A 147 -8.56 -3.93 -5.47
CA ILE A 147 -7.75 -4.90 -6.22
C ILE A 147 -8.52 -5.46 -7.41
N ASP A 148 -9.80 -5.80 -7.22
CA ASP A 148 -10.68 -6.27 -8.31
C ASP A 148 -10.74 -5.25 -9.45
N PHE A 149 -10.89 -3.96 -9.14
CA PHE A 149 -10.91 -2.90 -10.16
C PHE A 149 -9.59 -2.79 -10.90
N VAL A 150 -8.45 -2.87 -10.20
CA VAL A 150 -7.13 -2.84 -10.83
C VAL A 150 -6.94 -4.05 -11.74
N LYS A 151 -7.32 -5.26 -11.29
CA LYS A 151 -7.28 -6.49 -12.10
C LYS A 151 -8.19 -6.39 -13.32
N LYS A 152 -9.42 -5.89 -13.16
CA LYS A 152 -10.37 -5.69 -14.25
C LYS A 152 -9.86 -4.73 -15.33
N GLN A 153 -9.03 -3.75 -14.95
CA GLN A 153 -8.37 -2.83 -15.88
C GLN A 153 -7.06 -3.38 -16.46
N GLY A 154 -6.71 -4.63 -16.16
CA GLY A 154 -5.54 -5.33 -16.69
C GLY A 154 -4.32 -5.34 -15.78
N GLY A 155 -4.37 -4.77 -14.58
CA GLY A 155 -3.27 -4.83 -13.61
C GLY A 155 -2.95 -6.26 -13.19
N LYS A 156 -1.67 -6.66 -13.27
CA LYS A 156 -1.21 -8.03 -13.05
C LYS A 156 -0.29 -8.18 -11.85
N ASN A 157 0.63 -7.24 -11.66
CA ASN A 157 1.58 -7.25 -10.56
C ASN A 157 1.11 -6.25 -9.52
N ILE A 158 0.42 -6.75 -8.50
CA ILE A 158 -0.26 -5.92 -7.50
C ILE A 158 0.34 -6.16 -6.12
N LYS A 159 0.62 -5.08 -5.43
CA LYS A 159 1.00 -5.03 -4.03
C LYS A 159 -0.01 -4.18 -3.28
N PHE A 160 -0.42 -4.63 -2.12
CA PHE A 160 -1.25 -3.86 -1.20
C PHE A 160 -0.45 -3.45 0.03
N MET A 161 -0.55 -2.20 0.46
CA MET A 161 0.21 -1.69 1.59
C MET A 161 -0.71 -0.96 2.57
N CYS A 162 -0.70 -1.37 3.85
CA CYS A 162 -1.46 -0.73 4.92
C CYS A 162 -0.61 -0.53 6.18
N ILE A 163 -0.89 0.53 6.94
CA ILE A 163 -0.16 0.83 8.18
C ILE A 163 -0.58 -0.13 9.29
N ILE A 164 -1.89 -0.35 9.45
CA ILE A 164 -2.43 -1.33 10.39
C ILE A 164 -3.46 -2.23 9.72
N ALA A 165 -3.57 -3.46 10.21
CA ALA A 165 -4.58 -4.42 9.77
C ALA A 165 -5.22 -5.14 10.95
N ALA A 166 -6.48 -5.56 10.77
CA ALA A 166 -7.09 -6.58 11.60
C ALA A 166 -6.90 -7.97 10.97
N PRO A 167 -6.80 -9.05 11.77
CA PRO A 167 -6.67 -10.41 11.26
C PRO A 167 -7.79 -10.81 10.30
N GLU A 168 -9.01 -10.36 10.57
CA GLU A 168 -10.19 -10.64 9.76
C GLU A 168 -10.07 -10.05 8.35
N GLY A 169 -9.66 -8.79 8.25
CA GLY A 169 -9.46 -8.12 6.97
C GLY A 169 -8.29 -8.69 6.19
N LEU A 170 -7.19 -9.00 6.89
CA LEU A 170 -6.01 -9.62 6.29
C LEU A 170 -6.33 -10.99 5.70
N LYS A 171 -7.04 -11.83 6.46
CA LYS A 171 -7.47 -13.16 6.02
C LYS A 171 -8.37 -13.06 4.79
N ARG A 172 -9.40 -12.22 4.85
CA ARG A 172 -10.33 -12.00 3.74
C ARG A 172 -9.60 -11.57 2.46
N LEU A 173 -8.70 -10.59 2.58
CA LEU A 173 -7.97 -10.08 1.41
C LEU A 173 -7.04 -11.14 0.82
N HIS A 174 -6.34 -11.90 1.67
CA HIS A 174 -5.46 -12.98 1.22
C HIS A 174 -6.23 -14.14 0.57
N GLU A 175 -7.41 -14.52 1.09
CA GLU A 175 -8.26 -15.56 0.51
C GLU A 175 -8.83 -15.13 -0.85
N ALA A 176 -9.25 -13.86 -0.99
CA ALA A 176 -9.76 -13.32 -2.26
C ALA A 176 -8.67 -13.14 -3.32
N HIS A 177 -7.46 -12.76 -2.90
CA HIS A 177 -6.34 -12.42 -3.78
C HIS A 177 -5.02 -13.03 -3.30
N PRO A 178 -4.85 -14.37 -3.36
CA PRO A 178 -3.64 -15.05 -2.89
C PRO A 178 -2.38 -14.71 -3.70
N ASP A 179 -2.55 -14.16 -4.90
CA ASP A 179 -1.50 -13.69 -5.80
C ASP A 179 -0.99 -12.28 -5.47
N VAL A 180 -1.66 -11.55 -4.57
CA VAL A 180 -1.28 -10.19 -4.19
C VAL A 180 -0.35 -10.21 -2.99
N GLN A 181 0.75 -9.46 -3.09
CA GLN A 181 1.66 -9.25 -1.95
C GLN A 181 1.07 -8.20 -1.01
N ILE A 182 0.87 -8.55 0.25
CA ILE A 182 0.29 -7.67 1.28
C ILE A 182 1.38 -7.26 2.27
N TYR A 183 1.63 -5.97 2.36
CA TYR A 183 2.58 -5.37 3.30
C TYR A 183 1.81 -4.63 4.39
N CYS A 184 1.99 -5.04 5.63
CA CYS A 184 1.30 -4.50 6.80
C CYS A 184 2.29 -3.99 7.83
N GLY A 185 2.15 -2.75 8.26
CA GLY A 185 3.02 -2.14 9.27
C GLY A 185 2.85 -2.77 10.65
N SER A 186 1.61 -3.02 11.06
CA SER A 186 1.27 -3.73 12.29
C SER A 186 -0.01 -4.52 12.14
N LEU A 187 0.03 -5.79 12.51
CA LEU A 187 -1.17 -6.61 12.65
C LEU A 187 -1.71 -6.42 14.06
N ASP A 188 -2.90 -5.88 14.17
CA ASP A 188 -3.59 -5.62 15.42
C ASP A 188 -4.36 -6.85 15.92
N ARG A 189 -5.01 -6.74 17.09
CA ARG A 189 -5.57 -7.91 17.76
C ARG A 189 -6.84 -8.44 17.07
N GLU A 190 -7.80 -7.55 16.76
CA GLU A 190 -9.14 -7.92 16.29
C GLU A 190 -9.92 -6.70 15.78
N LEU A 191 -11.08 -6.92 15.19
CA LEU A 191 -12.14 -5.91 15.05
C LEU A 191 -13.07 -5.93 16.26
N ASN A 192 -13.52 -4.74 16.69
CA ASN A 192 -14.58 -4.65 17.69
C ASN A 192 -15.97 -4.83 17.02
N GLU A 193 -17.04 -4.78 17.82
CA GLU A 193 -18.44 -4.90 17.41
C GLU A 193 -18.88 -3.90 16.33
N ASN A 194 -18.20 -2.75 16.23
CA ASN A 194 -18.44 -1.72 15.24
C ASN A 194 -17.47 -1.81 14.03
N ALA A 195 -16.75 -2.91 13.88
CA ALA A 195 -15.75 -3.16 12.85
C ALA A 195 -14.56 -2.16 12.86
N TYR A 196 -14.22 -1.60 14.03
CA TYR A 196 -12.98 -0.85 14.22
C TYR A 196 -11.84 -1.76 14.63
N ILE A 197 -10.64 -1.48 14.11
CA ILE A 197 -9.41 -2.19 14.47
C ILE A 197 -9.04 -1.89 15.94
N CYS A 198 -8.70 -2.89 16.71
CA CYS A 198 -8.27 -2.78 18.11
C CYS A 198 -6.83 -3.29 18.29
N PRO A 199 -5.90 -2.46 18.83
CA PRO A 199 -6.11 -1.13 19.43
C PRO A 199 -6.32 0.02 18.43
N GLY A 200 -5.99 -0.14 17.15
CA GLY A 200 -6.27 0.86 16.10
C GLY A 200 -5.32 2.08 16.10
N LEU A 201 -5.74 3.11 15.40
CA LEU A 201 -5.10 4.43 15.28
C LEU A 201 -6.07 5.51 15.75
#